data_9e9103c447cf3f7503b3a299a9fa2242
#
_entry.id   9e9103c447cf3f7503b3a299a9fa2242
#
_cell.length_a   1.000
_cell.length_b   1.000
_cell.length_c   1.000
_cell.angle_alpha   90.00
_cell.angle_beta   90.00
_cell.angle_gamma   90.00
#
_symmetry.space_group_name_H-M   'P 1'
#
loop_
_entity.id
_entity.type
_entity.pdbx_description
1 polymer ?
#
loop_
_entity_poly.entity_id
_entity_poly.type
_entity_poly.pdbx_seq_one_letter_code
_entity_poly.pdbx_strand_id
1 'polypeptide(L)'
;MDGNIQKYLAFLRTVENGSFTRAAEILNYSQSSISKMIADLEKECGMSLMERGKSGIQLTPDGRELLPYIQLLCEDFRMLEHHVEEIN
;
A
#
# COMPACT_ATOMS: atom_id res chain seq x y z
N MET A 1 -2.71 15.20 3.47
CA MET A 1 -2.43 13.83 3.90
C MET A 1 -1.72 13.86 5.24
N ASP A 2 -1.96 12.90 6.09
CA ASP A 2 -1.38 12.85 7.43
C ASP A 2 0.03 12.24 7.47
N GLY A 3 0.57 11.86 6.32
CA GLY A 3 1.94 11.35 6.23
C GLY A 3 2.14 9.93 6.72
N ASN A 4 1.09 9.18 6.93
CA ASN A 4 1.21 7.80 7.41
C ASN A 4 1.63 6.86 6.27
N ILE A 5 2.91 6.46 6.30
CA ILE A 5 3.51 5.59 5.28
C ILE A 5 2.85 4.20 5.25
N GLN A 6 2.26 3.75 6.35
CA GLN A 6 1.69 2.41 6.43
C GLN A 6 0.57 2.18 5.41
N LYS A 7 -0.22 3.20 5.10
CA LYS A 7 -1.27 3.10 4.09
C LYS A 7 -0.70 2.78 2.71
N TYR A 8 0.43 3.39 2.39
CA TYR A 8 1.09 3.17 1.10
C TYR A 8 1.70 1.78 1.04
N LEU A 9 2.30 1.34 2.14
CA LEU A 9 2.84 -0.03 2.22
C LEU A 9 1.72 -1.06 2.12
N ALA A 10 0.59 -0.81 2.79
CA ALA A 10 -0.57 -1.70 2.71
C ALA A 10 -1.05 -1.83 1.27
N PHE A 11 -1.18 -0.71 0.57
CA PHE A 11 -1.59 -0.70 -0.82
C PHE A 11 -0.60 -1.48 -1.70
N LEU A 12 0.70 -1.14 -1.58
CA LEU A 12 1.74 -1.76 -2.40
C LEU A 12 1.81 -3.26 -2.20
N ARG A 13 1.81 -3.73 -0.94
CA ARG A 13 1.89 -5.16 -0.65
C ARG A 13 0.65 -5.91 -1.15
N THR A 14 -0.53 -5.27 -1.05
CA THR A 14 -1.76 -5.87 -1.56
C THR A 14 -1.70 -6.03 -3.08
N VAL A 15 -1.23 -5.01 -3.78
CA VAL A 15 -1.09 -5.05 -5.24
C VAL A 15 -0.07 -6.12 -5.66
N GLU A 16 1.08 -6.13 -5.02
CA GLU A 16 2.16 -7.07 -5.36
C GLU A 16 1.76 -8.52 -5.16
N ASN A 17 0.96 -8.78 -4.13
CA ASN A 17 0.57 -10.14 -3.79
C ASN A 17 -0.80 -10.53 -4.34
N GLY A 18 -1.54 -9.58 -4.86
CA GLY A 18 -2.89 -9.82 -5.38
C GLY A 18 -3.87 -10.25 -4.30
N SER A 19 -3.59 -9.93 -3.02
CA SER A 19 -4.35 -10.48 -1.92
C SER A 19 -4.22 -9.61 -0.67
N PHE A 20 -5.37 -9.28 -0.07
CA PHE A 20 -5.42 -8.58 1.23
C PHE A 20 -4.89 -9.48 2.35
N THR A 21 -5.19 -10.76 2.28
CA THR A 21 -4.75 -11.73 3.30
C THR A 21 -3.22 -11.84 3.34
N ARG A 22 -2.60 -11.95 2.15
CA ARG A 22 -1.14 -12.05 2.08
C ARG A 22 -0.48 -10.75 2.56
N ALA A 23 -1.01 -9.61 2.17
CA ALA A 23 -0.48 -8.32 2.63
C ALA A 23 -0.56 -8.21 4.14
N ALA A 24 -1.67 -8.66 4.73
CA ALA A 24 -1.85 -8.63 6.17
C ALA A 24 -0.79 -9.50 6.88
N GLU A 25 -0.53 -10.69 6.34
CA GLU A 25 0.50 -11.57 6.88
C GLU A 25 1.88 -10.93 6.81
N ILE A 26 2.24 -10.36 5.66
CA ILE A 26 3.55 -9.75 5.44
C ILE A 26 3.76 -8.55 6.38
N LEU A 27 2.75 -7.73 6.55
CA LEU A 27 2.86 -6.51 7.35
C LEU A 27 2.48 -6.70 8.81
N ASN A 28 2.05 -7.89 9.16
CA ASN A 28 1.66 -8.24 10.53
C ASN A 28 0.46 -7.41 11.03
N TYR A 29 -0.54 -7.29 10.17
CA TYR A 29 -1.81 -6.64 10.47
C TYR A 29 -2.96 -7.61 10.25
N SER A 30 -4.15 -7.27 10.74
CA SER A 30 -5.36 -7.99 10.37
C SER A 30 -5.78 -7.60 8.96
N GLN A 31 -6.54 -8.46 8.29
CA GLN A 31 -7.07 -8.16 6.97
C GLN A 31 -7.95 -6.92 6.99
N SER A 32 -8.76 -6.76 8.04
CA SER A 32 -9.64 -5.60 8.16
C SER A 32 -8.82 -4.31 8.33
N SER A 33 -7.68 -4.37 9.00
CA SER A 33 -6.79 -3.21 9.13
C SER A 33 -6.22 -2.80 7.77
N ILE A 34 -5.80 -3.78 6.96
CA ILE A 34 -5.28 -3.50 5.61
C ILE A 34 -6.39 -2.86 4.76
N SER A 35 -7.59 -3.43 4.79
CA SER A 35 -8.73 -2.88 4.04
C SER A 35 -9.02 -1.44 4.45
N LYS A 36 -8.98 -1.16 5.74
CA LYS A 36 -9.23 0.19 6.25
C LYS A 36 -8.14 1.16 5.82
N MET A 37 -6.88 0.75 5.89
CA MET A 37 -5.76 1.60 5.47
C MET A 37 -5.88 1.99 4.00
N ILE A 38 -6.24 1.03 3.15
CA ILE A 38 -6.39 1.30 1.72
C ILE A 38 -7.60 2.20 1.47
N ALA A 39 -8.72 1.96 2.17
CA ALA A 39 -9.89 2.82 2.06
C ALA A 39 -9.56 4.26 2.48
N ASP A 40 -8.80 4.43 3.55
CA ASP A 40 -8.37 5.74 4.02
C ASP A 40 -7.47 6.42 2.98
N LEU A 41 -6.56 5.66 2.37
CA LEU A 41 -5.69 6.18 1.31
C LEU A 41 -6.50 6.66 0.11
N GLU A 42 -7.47 5.86 -0.33
CA GLU A 42 -8.34 6.23 -1.45
C GLU A 42 -9.14 7.50 -1.13
N LYS A 43 -9.61 7.61 0.10
CA LYS A 43 -10.34 8.79 0.56
C LYS A 43 -9.45 10.03 0.53
N GLU A 44 -8.22 9.92 1.00
CA GLU A 44 -7.26 11.04 0.97
C GLU A 44 -6.92 11.46 -0.45
N CYS A 45 -6.75 10.48 -1.34
CA CYS A 45 -6.45 10.76 -2.75
C CYS A 45 -7.67 11.25 -3.53
N GLY A 46 -8.86 11.03 -3.01
CA GLY A 46 -10.10 11.39 -3.68
C GLY A 46 -10.41 10.52 -4.90
N MET A 47 -9.90 9.28 -4.92
CA MET A 47 -10.09 8.39 -6.06
C MET A 47 -9.97 6.93 -5.62
N SER A 48 -10.63 6.05 -6.36
CA SER A 48 -10.51 4.61 -6.16
C SER A 48 -9.22 4.12 -6.82
N LEU A 49 -8.41 3.34 -6.12
CA LEU A 49 -7.14 2.86 -6.62
C LEU A 49 -7.16 1.38 -7.00
N MET A 50 -8.06 0.61 -6.40
CA MET A 50 -8.19 -0.81 -6.72
C MET A 50 -9.63 -1.27 -6.57
N GLU A 51 -9.93 -2.39 -7.23
CA GLU A 51 -11.23 -3.03 -7.18
C GLU A 51 -11.06 -4.50 -6.86
N ARG A 52 -12.01 -5.05 -6.09
CA ARG A 52 -12.10 -6.48 -5.83
C ARG A 52 -13.10 -7.09 -6.80
N GLY A 53 -12.71 -8.17 -7.45
CA GLY A 53 -13.60 -8.90 -8.34
C GLY A 53 -13.44 -10.38 -8.16
N LYS A 54 -14.15 -11.15 -8.99
CA LYS A 54 -14.10 -12.62 -8.96
C LYS A 54 -12.70 -13.14 -9.27
N SER A 55 -11.94 -12.41 -10.07
CA SER A 55 -10.58 -12.79 -10.45
C SER A 55 -9.52 -12.18 -9.55
N GLY A 56 -9.93 -11.61 -8.41
CA GLY A 56 -9.01 -11.04 -7.45
C GLY A 56 -8.98 -9.53 -7.47
N ILE A 57 -7.83 -8.96 -7.17
CA ILE A 57 -7.66 -7.51 -7.05
C ILE A 57 -7.12 -6.95 -8.35
N GLN A 58 -7.72 -5.86 -8.81
CA GLN A 58 -7.28 -5.16 -10.00
C GLN A 58 -7.12 -3.68 -9.71
N LEU A 59 -6.10 -3.07 -10.29
CA LEU A 59 -5.91 -1.64 -10.19
C LEU A 59 -6.91 -0.90 -11.10
N THR A 60 -7.42 0.21 -10.60
CA THR A 60 -8.15 1.16 -11.45
C THR A 60 -7.14 1.88 -12.34
N PRO A 61 -7.58 2.61 -13.38
CA PRO A 61 -6.65 3.44 -14.17
C PRO A 61 -5.89 4.43 -13.28
N ASP A 62 -6.57 5.04 -12.30
CA ASP A 62 -5.93 5.95 -11.35
C ASP A 62 -4.89 5.23 -10.49
N GLY A 63 -5.21 4.01 -10.06
CA GLY A 63 -4.28 3.18 -9.30
C GLY A 63 -3.02 2.85 -10.09
N ARG A 64 -3.18 2.54 -11.38
CA ARG A 64 -2.03 2.26 -12.24
C ARG A 64 -1.15 3.50 -12.40
N GLU A 65 -1.78 4.66 -12.51
CA GLU A 65 -1.05 5.91 -12.68
C GLU A 65 -0.27 6.28 -11.43
N LEU A 66 -0.84 6.04 -10.24
CA LEU A 66 -0.19 6.36 -8.98
C LEU A 66 0.83 5.32 -8.54
N LEU A 67 0.71 4.09 -9.02
CA LEU A 67 1.55 2.99 -8.55
C LEU A 67 3.06 3.29 -8.61
N PRO A 68 3.62 3.81 -9.71
CA PRO A 68 5.06 4.09 -9.76
C PRO A 68 5.51 5.07 -8.67
N TYR A 69 4.68 6.07 -8.37
CA TYR A 69 5.01 7.05 -7.34
C TYR A 69 4.96 6.44 -5.95
N ILE A 70 4.00 5.57 -5.72
CA ILE A 70 3.88 4.86 -4.44
C ILE A 70 5.06 3.91 -4.27
N GLN A 71 5.47 3.23 -5.34
CA GLN A 71 6.65 2.36 -5.32
C GLN A 71 7.91 3.14 -4.94
N LEU A 72 8.09 4.33 -5.52
CA LEU A 72 9.23 5.20 -5.20
C LEU A 72 9.20 5.64 -3.75
N LEU A 73 8.03 6.03 -3.26
CA LEU A 73 7.88 6.45 -1.87
C LEU A 73 8.26 5.33 -0.90
N CYS A 74 7.76 4.13 -1.15
CA CYS A 74 8.04 2.98 -0.28
C CYS A 74 9.50 2.56 -0.36
N GLU A 75 10.10 2.62 -1.55
CA GLU A 75 11.52 2.31 -1.73
C GLU A 75 12.39 3.30 -0.97
N ASP A 76 12.09 4.58 -1.09
CA ASP A 76 12.84 5.62 -0.39
C ASP A 76 12.71 5.47 1.12
N PHE A 77 11.52 5.12 1.59
CA PHE A 77 11.32 4.88 3.03
C PHE A 77 12.14 3.68 3.51
N ARG A 78 12.17 2.60 2.73
CA ARG A 78 12.96 1.42 3.06
C ARG A 78 14.45 1.76 3.11
N MET A 79 14.92 2.57 2.18
CA MET A 79 16.31 3.02 2.17
C MET A 79 16.63 3.86 3.40
N LEU A 80 15.71 4.72 3.79
CA LEU A 80 15.88 5.53 5.00
C LEU A 80 16.00 4.65 6.25
N GLU A 81 15.11 3.68 6.39
CA GLU A 81 15.13 2.75 7.52
C GLU A 81 16.46 2.00 7.58
N HIS A 82 16.91 1.51 6.42
CA HIS A 82 18.18 0.78 6.34
C HIS A 82 19.36 1.65 6.75
N HIS A 83 19.37 2.89 6.30
CA HIS A 83 20.45 3.84 6.63
C HIS A 83 20.46 4.18 8.13
N VAL A 84 19.29 4.34 8.72
CA VAL A 84 19.16 4.58 10.16
C VAL A 84 19.79 3.41 10.94
N GLU A 85 19.52 2.18 10.52
CA GLU A 85 20.12 0.99 11.15
C GLU A 85 21.64 0.98 11.04
N GLU A 86 22.18 1.43 9.91
CA GLU A 86 23.62 1.49 9.70
C GLU A 86 24.31 2.52 10.62
N ILE A 87 23.63 3.63 10.90
CA ILE A 87 24.15 4.67 11.79
C ILE A 87 24.15 4.20 13.24
N ASN A 88 23.11 3.47 13.63
CA ASN A 88 22.99 2.94 14.99
C ASN A 88 23.86 1.70 15.16
#